data_b89d60465994c2c10540ce4856901cef
#
_entry.id   b89d60465994c2c10540ce4856901cef
#
_cell.length_a   1.000
_cell.length_b   1.000
_cell.length_c   1.000
_cell.angle_alpha   90.00
_cell.angle_beta   90.00
_cell.angle_gamma   90.00
#
_symmetry.space_group_name_H-M   'P 1'
#
loop_
_entity.id
_entity.type
_entity.pdbx_description
1 polymer ?
#
loop_
_entity_poly.entity_id
_entity_poly.type
_entity_poly.pdbx_seq_one_letter_code
_entity_poly.pdbx_strand_id
1 'polypeptide(L)'
;MKKLFAVAAIAGLLGSTAAFADAGADLAKAKNCLACHAVDKKLVGPAYKDVAAKYKGDKSAEAKLVEKVQKGGVGAWGQVPMPPNPQVNAAEAKTLVAWVLAQK
;
A
#
# COMPACT_ATOMS: atom_id res chain seq x y z
N MET A 1 -38.80 24.87 4.21
CA MET A 1 -38.81 23.69 5.05
C MET A 1 -38.28 22.45 4.36
N LYS A 2 -38.41 22.41 3.07
CA LYS A 2 -38.11 21.16 2.34
C LYS A 2 -36.69 21.11 1.81
N LYS A 3 -35.87 22.08 2.16
CA LYS A 3 -34.57 22.27 1.52
C LYS A 3 -33.43 21.75 2.37
N LEU A 4 -33.75 21.08 3.44
CA LEU A 4 -32.74 20.67 4.40
C LEU A 4 -32.18 19.28 4.15
N PHE A 5 -32.56 18.62 3.07
CA PHE A 5 -32.23 17.22 2.88
C PHE A 5 -31.05 16.96 1.98
N ALA A 6 -30.50 17.98 1.36
CA ALA A 6 -29.43 17.82 0.37
C ALA A 6 -28.03 17.70 0.94
N VAL A 7 -27.86 18.02 2.23
CA VAL A 7 -26.51 18.19 2.78
C VAL A 7 -25.91 16.90 3.32
N ALA A 8 -26.76 15.91 3.62
CA ALA A 8 -26.30 14.70 4.27
C ALA A 8 -25.50 13.75 3.38
N ALA A 9 -25.64 13.86 2.06
CA ALA A 9 -25.01 12.90 1.14
C ALA A 9 -23.52 13.13 0.93
N ILE A 10 -23.00 14.31 1.23
CA ILE A 10 -21.60 14.65 0.93
C ILE A 10 -20.64 14.10 1.97
N ALA A 11 -21.09 13.98 3.21
CA ALA A 11 -20.24 13.53 4.30
C ALA A 11 -19.81 12.06 4.16
N GLY A 12 -20.60 11.23 3.49
CA GLY A 12 -20.28 9.82 3.33
C GLY A 12 -19.11 9.53 2.37
N LEU A 13 -18.87 10.42 1.42
CA LEU A 13 -17.81 10.21 0.44
C LEU A 13 -16.41 10.45 1.00
N LEU A 14 -16.29 11.33 1.98
CA LEU A 14 -15.01 11.65 2.59
C LEU A 14 -14.50 10.53 3.50
N GLY A 15 -15.41 9.75 4.09
CA GLY A 15 -15.03 8.64 4.94
C GLY A 15 -14.40 7.47 4.21
N SER A 16 -14.73 7.27 2.92
CA SER A 16 -14.20 6.15 2.14
C SER A 16 -12.70 6.24 1.90
N THR A 17 -12.18 7.44 1.64
CA THR A 17 -10.76 7.65 1.36
C THR A 17 -9.90 7.36 2.60
N ALA A 18 -10.35 7.80 3.77
CA ALA A 18 -9.64 7.54 5.02
C ALA A 18 -9.62 6.05 5.35
N ALA A 19 -10.71 5.33 5.06
CA ALA A 19 -10.78 3.89 5.32
C ALA A 19 -9.76 3.10 4.52
N PHE A 20 -9.51 3.46 3.25
CA PHE A 20 -8.50 2.79 2.43
C PHE A 20 -7.09 3.03 2.95
N ALA A 21 -6.78 4.25 3.36
CA ALA A 21 -5.47 4.57 3.92
C ALA A 21 -5.21 3.77 5.20
N ASP A 22 -6.22 3.70 6.08
CA ASP A 22 -6.12 2.96 7.33
C ASP A 22 -5.99 1.45 7.08
N ALA A 23 -6.73 0.91 6.12
CA ALA A 23 -6.67 -0.51 5.79
C ALA A 23 -5.28 -0.93 5.32
N GLY A 24 -4.64 -0.12 4.48
CA GLY A 24 -3.28 -0.40 4.01
C GLY A 24 -2.26 -0.38 5.14
N ALA A 25 -2.32 0.64 5.99
CA ALA A 25 -1.44 0.74 7.14
C ALA A 25 -1.64 -0.40 8.12
N ASP A 26 -2.88 -0.76 8.40
CA ASP A 26 -3.22 -1.85 9.31
C ASP A 26 -2.73 -3.19 8.78
N LEU A 27 -2.87 -3.44 7.48
CA LEU A 27 -2.36 -4.65 6.85
C LEU A 27 -0.84 -4.73 6.92
N ALA A 28 -0.16 -3.63 6.66
CA ALA A 28 1.31 -3.59 6.72
C ALA A 28 1.79 -4.00 8.11
N LYS A 29 1.11 -3.53 9.14
CA LYS A 29 1.42 -3.90 10.52
C LYS A 29 1.07 -5.35 10.80
N ALA A 30 -0.12 -5.78 10.45
CA ALA A 30 -0.63 -7.12 10.76
C ALA A 30 0.13 -8.22 10.00
N LYS A 31 0.62 -7.93 8.81
CA LYS A 31 1.32 -8.91 7.96
C LYS A 31 2.84 -8.81 8.07
N ASN A 32 3.34 -8.11 9.07
CA ASN A 32 4.77 -8.01 9.39
C ASN A 32 5.63 -7.30 8.34
N CYS A 33 5.03 -6.50 7.49
CA CYS A 33 5.77 -5.73 6.49
C CYS A 33 6.73 -4.74 7.16
N LEU A 34 6.32 -4.19 8.30
CA LEU A 34 7.10 -3.18 9.01
C LEU A 34 8.29 -3.73 9.77
N ALA A 35 8.49 -5.05 9.76
CA ALA A 35 9.74 -5.64 10.26
C ALA A 35 10.92 -5.30 9.35
N CYS A 36 10.67 -5.12 8.05
CA CYS A 36 11.71 -4.86 7.06
C CYS A 36 11.57 -3.54 6.34
N HIS A 37 10.39 -2.93 6.40
CA HIS A 37 10.09 -1.67 5.72
C HIS A 37 9.65 -0.61 6.71
N ALA A 38 9.90 0.65 6.37
CA ALA A 38 9.30 1.80 7.01
C ALA A 38 8.75 2.73 5.93
N VAL A 39 7.90 3.67 6.32
CA VAL A 39 7.33 4.61 5.36
C VAL A 39 8.38 5.57 4.80
N ASP A 40 9.24 6.09 5.67
CA ASP A 40 10.12 7.22 5.35
C ASP A 40 11.60 6.93 5.48
N LYS A 41 12.01 5.69 5.76
CA LYS A 41 13.42 5.36 5.84
C LYS A 41 13.66 3.91 5.43
N LYS A 42 14.87 3.65 4.93
CA LYS A 42 15.31 2.31 4.60
C LYS A 42 15.63 1.54 5.88
N LEU A 43 15.14 0.31 5.94
CA LEU A 43 15.54 -0.68 6.95
C LEU A 43 16.22 -1.82 6.21
N VAL A 44 15.68 -3.04 6.31
CA VAL A 44 16.14 -4.16 5.47
C VAL A 44 15.69 -3.92 4.03
N GLY A 45 14.43 -3.54 3.84
CA GLY A 45 13.88 -3.17 2.55
C GLY A 45 13.80 -1.66 2.36
N PRO A 46 13.46 -1.21 1.14
CA PRO A 46 13.38 0.22 0.85
C PRO A 46 12.23 0.90 1.60
N ALA A 47 12.37 2.20 1.82
CA ALA A 47 11.29 3.02 2.34
C ALA A 47 10.11 3.02 1.37
N TYR A 48 8.89 3.00 1.88
CA TYR A 48 7.71 3.01 1.02
C TYR A 48 7.60 4.29 0.18
N LYS A 49 8.07 5.42 0.71
CA LYS A 49 8.15 6.66 -0.08
C LYS A 49 9.06 6.53 -1.29
N ASP A 50 10.15 5.81 -1.15
CA ASP A 50 11.08 5.55 -2.24
C ASP A 50 10.49 4.60 -3.27
N VAL A 51 9.75 3.59 -2.82
CA VAL A 51 9.02 2.69 -3.71
C VAL A 51 8.00 3.48 -4.52
N ALA A 52 7.22 4.32 -3.87
CA ALA A 52 6.23 5.16 -4.54
C ALA A 52 6.90 6.08 -5.59
N ALA A 53 8.01 6.68 -5.24
CA ALA A 53 8.75 7.56 -6.16
C ALA A 53 9.30 6.80 -7.36
N LYS A 54 9.85 5.61 -7.14
CA LYS A 54 10.42 4.79 -8.22
C LYS A 54 9.37 4.40 -9.26
N TYR A 55 8.18 4.07 -8.82
CA TYR A 55 7.12 3.57 -9.69
C TYR A 55 6.11 4.64 -10.09
N LYS A 56 6.39 5.90 -9.80
CA LYS A 56 5.50 7.00 -10.17
C LYS A 56 5.27 7.02 -11.67
N GLY A 57 4.00 7.00 -12.08
CA GLY A 57 3.63 6.99 -13.50
C GLY A 57 3.71 5.64 -14.18
N ASP A 58 4.16 4.60 -13.51
CA ASP A 58 4.23 3.24 -14.07
C ASP A 58 2.89 2.53 -13.88
N LYS A 59 2.15 2.37 -14.96
CA LYS A 59 0.83 1.74 -14.91
C LYS A 59 0.88 0.25 -14.60
N SER A 60 2.02 -0.39 -14.78
CA SER A 60 2.20 -1.81 -14.47
C SER A 60 2.68 -2.07 -13.05
N ALA A 61 2.96 -1.01 -12.30
CA ALA A 61 3.57 -1.14 -10.98
C ALA A 61 2.70 -1.92 -10.00
N GLU A 62 1.38 -1.70 -10.00
CA GLU A 62 0.49 -2.39 -9.07
C GLU A 62 0.60 -3.91 -9.24
N ALA A 63 0.47 -4.41 -10.45
CA ALA A 63 0.54 -5.84 -10.72
C ALA A 63 1.92 -6.42 -10.37
N LYS A 64 2.98 -5.72 -10.71
CA LYS A 64 4.35 -6.15 -10.40
C LYS A 64 4.58 -6.23 -8.89
N LEU A 65 4.11 -5.24 -8.16
CA LEU A 65 4.33 -5.19 -6.71
C LEU A 65 3.44 -6.16 -5.95
N VAL A 66 2.23 -6.41 -6.43
CA VAL A 66 1.37 -7.46 -5.88
C VAL A 66 2.08 -8.81 -5.97
N GLU A 67 2.64 -9.12 -7.13
CA GLU A 67 3.40 -10.36 -7.31
C GLU A 67 4.62 -10.39 -6.40
N LYS A 68 5.32 -9.27 -6.27
CA LYS A 68 6.48 -9.16 -5.40
C LYS A 68 6.13 -9.43 -3.94
N VAL A 69 5.01 -8.92 -3.46
CA VAL A 69 4.54 -9.15 -2.09
C VAL A 69 4.25 -10.64 -1.88
N GLN A 70 3.55 -11.26 -2.81
CA GLN A 70 3.12 -12.65 -2.64
C GLN A 70 4.24 -13.66 -2.87
N LYS A 71 5.08 -13.43 -3.87
CA LYS A 71 6.11 -14.40 -4.29
C LYS A 71 7.52 -14.03 -3.88
N GLY A 72 7.72 -12.80 -3.42
CA GLY A 72 9.04 -12.32 -3.08
C GLY A 72 9.88 -12.00 -4.31
N GLY A 73 11.14 -11.70 -4.09
CA GLY A 73 12.05 -11.40 -5.17
C GLY A 73 13.30 -10.69 -4.71
N VAL A 74 14.22 -10.46 -5.64
CA VAL A 74 15.50 -9.84 -5.37
C VAL A 74 15.95 -9.05 -6.61
N GLY A 75 16.76 -8.05 -6.40
CA GLY A 75 17.41 -7.33 -7.50
C GLY A 75 16.84 -5.95 -7.79
N ALA A 76 15.57 -5.70 -7.54
CA ALA A 76 14.98 -4.38 -7.81
C ALA A 76 15.57 -3.30 -6.90
N TRP A 77 15.96 -3.65 -5.68
CA TRP A 77 16.48 -2.74 -4.68
C TRP A 77 17.81 -3.24 -4.09
N GLY A 78 18.56 -4.00 -4.86
CA GLY A 78 19.84 -4.57 -4.44
C GLY A 78 19.73 -6.06 -4.21
N GLN A 79 20.68 -6.61 -3.46
CA GLN A 79 20.86 -8.06 -3.36
C GLN A 79 20.12 -8.71 -2.20
N VAL A 80 19.58 -7.91 -1.28
CA VAL A 80 18.83 -8.46 -0.15
C VAL A 80 17.46 -8.93 -0.67
N PRO A 81 17.13 -10.22 -0.54
CA PRO A 81 15.86 -10.71 -1.05
C PRO A 81 14.69 -10.33 -0.16
N MET A 82 13.56 -10.06 -0.77
CA MET A 82 12.30 -9.97 -0.07
C MET A 82 11.68 -11.37 -0.08
N PRO A 83 11.39 -11.96 1.09
CA PRO A 83 10.79 -13.29 1.12
C PRO A 83 9.35 -13.25 0.65
N PRO A 84 8.81 -14.39 0.19
CA PRO A 84 7.39 -14.45 -0.15
C PRO A 84 6.53 -14.32 1.10
N ASN A 85 5.32 -13.79 0.92
CA ASN A 85 4.36 -13.58 2.01
C ASN A 85 3.10 -14.40 1.75
N PRO A 86 3.11 -15.72 2.04
CA PRO A 86 1.96 -16.57 1.78
C PRO A 86 0.74 -16.22 2.64
N GLN A 87 0.94 -15.49 3.74
CA GLN A 87 -0.13 -15.03 4.61
C GLN A 87 -0.92 -13.86 4.02
N VAL A 88 -0.48 -13.29 2.89
CA VAL A 88 -1.13 -12.17 2.20
C VAL A 88 -1.86 -12.69 0.98
N ASN A 89 -3.19 -12.56 0.94
CA ASN A 89 -3.95 -12.95 -0.23
C ASN A 89 -3.93 -11.85 -1.29
N ALA A 90 -4.48 -12.13 -2.48
CA ALA A 90 -4.44 -11.19 -3.60
C ALA A 90 -5.14 -9.87 -3.30
N ALA A 91 -6.29 -9.91 -2.63
CA ALA A 91 -7.03 -8.69 -2.28
C ALA A 91 -6.26 -7.84 -1.27
N GLU A 92 -5.65 -8.48 -0.28
CA GLU A 92 -4.81 -7.80 0.70
C GLU A 92 -3.57 -7.21 0.06
N ALA A 93 -2.95 -7.95 -0.86
CA ALA A 93 -1.77 -7.46 -1.58
C ALA A 93 -2.09 -6.21 -2.38
N LYS A 94 -3.25 -6.16 -3.04
CA LYS A 94 -3.68 -4.97 -3.77
C LYS A 94 -3.88 -3.77 -2.85
N THR A 95 -4.51 -3.98 -1.71
CA THR A 95 -4.71 -2.91 -0.72
C THR A 95 -3.37 -2.39 -0.20
N LEU A 96 -2.46 -3.28 0.12
CA LEU A 96 -1.11 -2.91 0.57
C LEU A 96 -0.37 -2.12 -0.49
N VAL A 97 -0.35 -2.61 -1.72
CA VAL A 97 0.40 -1.97 -2.81
C VAL A 97 -0.20 -0.60 -3.13
N ALA A 98 -1.52 -0.47 -3.16
CA ALA A 98 -2.15 0.82 -3.38
C ALA A 98 -1.75 1.83 -2.30
N TRP A 99 -1.71 1.39 -1.06
CA TRP A 99 -1.27 2.22 0.05
C TRP A 99 0.21 2.62 -0.08
N VAL A 100 1.08 1.66 -0.43
CA VAL A 100 2.51 1.93 -0.62
C VAL A 100 2.72 2.96 -1.73
N LEU A 101 2.04 2.78 -2.87
CA LEU A 101 2.20 3.67 -4.02
C LEU A 101 1.63 5.07 -3.77
N ALA A 102 0.78 5.23 -2.78
CA ALA A 102 0.22 6.52 -2.40
C ALA A 102 1.12 7.32 -1.44
N GLN A 103 2.21 6.76 -0.96
CA GLN A 103 3.12 7.47 -0.06
C GLN A 103 3.86 8.60 -0.79
N LYS A 104 4.13 9.70 -0.07
CA LYS A 104 4.76 10.89 -0.66
C LYS A 104 5.96 11.36 0.13
#